data_2a793ecc3394c673d96e6f7c4d5a595e
#
_entry.id   2a793ecc3394c673d96e6f7c4d5a595e
#
_cell.length_a   1.000
_cell.length_b   1.000
_cell.length_c   1.000
_cell.angle_alpha   90.00
_cell.angle_beta   90.00
_cell.angle_gamma   90.00
#
_symmetry.space_group_name_H-M   'P 1'
#
loop_
_entity.id
_entity.type
_entity.pdbx_description
1 polymer ?
#
loop_
_entity_poly.entity_id
_entity_poly.type
_entity_poly.pdbx_seq_one_letter_code
_entity_poly.pdbx_strand_id
1 'polypeptide(L)'
;DQNTYDVFRDGSEEIGNNPDFQKYKGKLDFVFTSPPYFNREQYSQDENQSFKKFSAYEDWRDNFLRPTLTTAYEYLKNDRYICWNIADIKVGSDKYIPLEQDSIDVVESLGGEYKGIYKMLMTRMVGIDASSVKNSVKIDNTYYKFEPILVFYKP
;
A
#
# COMPACT_ATOMS: atom_id res chain seq x y z
N ASP A 1 31.13 0.27 -8.70
CA ASP A 1 29.76 0.71 -8.98
C ASP A 1 29.25 1.48 -7.78
N GLN A 2 29.15 2.81 -7.92
CA GLN A 2 28.50 3.62 -6.89
C GLN A 2 26.99 3.43 -7.04
N ASN A 3 26.34 2.89 -6.02
CA ASN A 3 24.88 2.88 -5.95
C ASN A 3 24.39 4.33 -5.97
N THR A 4 23.71 4.72 -7.04
CA THR A 4 23.09 6.04 -7.16
C THR A 4 21.64 5.94 -6.71
N TYR A 5 21.20 6.89 -5.89
CA TYR A 5 19.81 7.03 -5.47
C TYR A 5 19.41 8.50 -5.52
N ASP A 6 18.14 8.75 -5.81
CA ASP A 6 17.55 10.08 -5.72
C ASP A 6 16.55 10.08 -4.55
N VAL A 7 16.53 11.19 -3.82
CA VAL A 7 15.58 11.41 -2.71
C VAL A 7 14.69 12.58 -3.03
N PHE A 8 13.37 12.34 -2.98
CA PHE A 8 12.36 13.36 -3.18
C PHE A 8 11.62 13.61 -1.86
N ARG A 9 11.25 14.86 -1.60
CA ARG A 9 10.58 15.28 -0.36
C ARG A 9 9.09 15.61 -0.55
N ASP A 10 8.57 15.28 -1.71
CA ASP A 10 7.16 15.49 -2.04
C ASP A 10 6.28 14.40 -1.40
N GLY A 11 5.01 14.69 -1.17
CA GLY A 11 4.02 13.68 -0.85
C GLY A 11 3.89 12.67 -2.00
N SER A 12 3.68 11.40 -1.68
CA SER A 12 3.58 10.36 -2.71
C SER A 12 2.40 10.57 -3.66
N GLU A 13 1.35 11.24 -3.20
CA GLU A 13 0.18 11.63 -3.99
C GLU A 13 0.46 12.76 -4.97
N GLU A 14 1.53 13.54 -4.75
CA GLU A 14 1.89 14.73 -5.53
C GLU A 14 3.21 14.56 -6.31
N ILE A 15 4.00 13.53 -6.00
CA ILE A 15 5.36 13.34 -6.55
C ILE A 15 5.39 13.28 -8.08
N GLY A 16 4.32 12.83 -8.71
CA GLY A 16 4.17 12.83 -10.16
C GLY A 16 4.24 14.23 -10.79
N ASN A 17 4.02 15.29 -10.01
CA ASN A 17 4.14 16.69 -10.45
C ASN A 17 5.59 17.22 -10.36
N ASN A 18 6.49 16.52 -9.68
CA ASN A 18 7.88 16.94 -9.54
C ASN A 18 8.64 16.73 -10.86
N PRO A 19 9.21 17.80 -11.48
CA PRO A 19 9.90 17.70 -12.77
C PRO A 19 11.09 16.73 -12.75
N ASP A 20 11.82 16.66 -11.63
CA ASP A 20 12.96 15.77 -11.48
C ASP A 20 12.56 14.31 -11.35
N PHE A 21 11.35 14.05 -10.81
CA PHE A 21 10.80 12.70 -10.73
C PHE A 21 10.20 12.25 -12.08
N GLN A 22 9.65 13.17 -12.87
CA GLN A 22 9.02 12.85 -14.17
C GLN A 22 9.97 12.15 -15.15
N LYS A 23 11.30 12.35 -15.02
CA LYS A 23 12.29 11.63 -15.83
C LYS A 23 12.22 10.11 -15.72
N TYR A 24 11.60 9.58 -14.64
CA TYR A 24 11.45 8.15 -14.38
C TYR A 24 10.14 7.55 -14.89
N LYS A 25 9.25 8.36 -15.46
CA LYS A 25 7.95 7.85 -15.96
C LYS A 25 8.14 6.72 -16.97
N GLY A 26 7.52 5.57 -16.71
CA GLY A 26 7.65 4.36 -17.50
C GLY A 26 9.03 3.71 -17.49
N LYS A 27 9.88 3.99 -16.49
CA LYS A 27 11.25 3.49 -16.41
C LYS A 27 11.58 2.67 -15.17
N LEU A 28 10.69 2.64 -14.18
CA LEU A 28 10.93 1.88 -12.96
C LEU A 28 10.79 0.38 -13.22
N ASP A 29 11.72 -0.39 -12.71
CA ASP A 29 11.69 -1.85 -12.82
C ASP A 29 10.88 -2.52 -11.73
N PHE A 30 10.64 -1.82 -10.62
CA PHE A 30 9.91 -2.34 -9.47
C PHE A 30 9.43 -1.22 -8.57
N VAL A 31 8.26 -1.37 -7.99
CA VAL A 31 7.75 -0.50 -6.93
C VAL A 31 7.46 -1.35 -5.70
N PHE A 32 8.01 -0.97 -4.56
CA PHE A 32 7.70 -1.54 -3.26
C PHE A 32 7.46 -0.42 -2.27
N THR A 33 6.31 -0.44 -1.59
CA THR A 33 6.01 0.56 -0.56
C THR A 33 4.99 0.04 0.45
N SER A 34 5.06 0.62 1.65
CA SER A 34 4.05 0.53 2.69
C SER A 34 3.53 1.96 2.90
N PRO A 35 2.43 2.34 2.26
CA PRO A 35 1.89 3.69 2.42
C PRO A 35 1.32 3.88 3.82
N PRO A 36 1.20 5.13 4.31
CA PRO A 36 0.52 5.38 5.57
C PRO A 36 -0.93 4.89 5.50
N TYR A 37 -1.35 4.14 6.52
CA TYR A 37 -2.72 3.67 6.64
C TYR A 37 -3.60 4.84 7.07
N PHE A 38 -4.68 5.07 6.40
CA PHE A 38 -5.59 6.22 6.53
C PHE A 38 -5.42 7.02 7.84
N ASN A 39 -5.87 6.57 8.99
CA ASN A 39 -5.79 7.30 10.27
C ASN A 39 -4.99 6.56 11.36
N ARG A 40 -4.14 5.57 10.99
CA ARG A 40 -3.44 4.72 11.94
C ARG A 40 -2.06 5.22 12.33
N GLU A 41 -1.45 6.04 11.51
CA GLU A 41 -0.05 6.41 11.68
C GLU A 41 0.10 7.93 11.73
N GLN A 42 0.68 8.41 12.82
CA GLN A 42 1.05 9.81 13.00
C GLN A 42 2.57 9.89 13.10
N TYR A 43 3.22 10.25 12.00
CA TYR A 43 4.69 10.29 11.93
C TYR A 43 5.32 11.56 12.50
N SER A 44 4.58 12.68 12.52
CA SER A 44 5.08 13.98 13.00
C SER A 44 3.96 14.93 13.38
N GLN A 45 4.31 16.16 13.74
CA GLN A 45 3.35 17.27 13.92
C GLN A 45 3.06 18.02 12.61
N ASP A 46 3.66 17.59 11.49
CA ASP A 46 3.52 18.26 10.21
C ASP A 46 2.08 18.21 9.69
N GLU A 47 1.59 19.32 9.17
CA GLU A 47 0.27 19.48 8.57
C GLU A 47 0.12 18.71 7.24
N ASN A 48 1.24 18.35 6.59
CA ASN A 48 1.26 17.65 5.31
C ASN A 48 1.05 16.13 5.42
N GLN A 49 0.78 15.60 6.61
CA GLN A 49 0.45 14.18 6.74
C GLN A 49 -0.91 13.86 6.12
N SER A 50 -0.99 12.73 5.41
CA SER A 50 -2.18 12.33 4.65
C SER A 50 -3.47 12.31 5.49
N PHE A 51 -3.42 11.83 6.73
CA PHE A 51 -4.60 11.79 7.60
C PHE A 51 -5.05 13.17 8.10
N LYS A 52 -4.15 14.17 8.14
CA LYS A 52 -4.50 15.57 8.47
C LYS A 52 -5.07 16.30 7.27
N LYS A 53 -4.56 16.03 6.08
CA LYS A 53 -5.08 16.57 4.83
C LYS A 53 -6.48 16.01 4.52
N PHE A 54 -6.73 14.73 4.84
CA PHE A 54 -7.93 14.00 4.45
C PHE A 54 -8.62 13.39 5.68
N SER A 55 -9.66 14.05 6.18
CA SER A 55 -10.35 13.66 7.41
C SER A 55 -11.36 12.53 7.23
N ALA A 56 -11.93 12.39 6.03
CA ALA A 56 -12.84 11.31 5.66
C ALA A 56 -12.09 10.23 4.86
N TYR A 57 -12.52 8.97 5.00
CA TYR A 57 -11.89 7.86 4.29
C TYR A 57 -12.00 8.02 2.77
N GLU A 58 -13.17 8.38 2.27
CA GLU A 58 -13.41 8.57 0.85
C GLU A 58 -12.50 9.66 0.26
N ASP A 59 -12.30 10.74 1.00
CA ASP A 59 -11.40 11.83 0.60
C ASP A 59 -9.94 11.35 0.57
N TRP A 60 -9.50 10.60 1.59
CA TRP A 60 -8.18 9.99 1.61
C TRP A 60 -7.99 8.99 0.47
N ARG A 61 -8.98 8.13 0.21
CA ARG A 61 -8.94 7.17 -0.89
C ARG A 61 -8.76 7.88 -2.25
N ASP A 62 -9.53 8.93 -2.49
CA ASP A 62 -9.59 9.58 -3.80
C ASP A 62 -8.44 10.57 -4.04
N ASN A 63 -7.92 11.21 -2.98
CA ASN A 63 -6.89 12.23 -3.08
C ASN A 63 -5.50 11.81 -2.58
N PHE A 64 -5.37 10.63 -1.95
CA PHE A 64 -4.08 10.06 -1.55
C PHE A 64 -3.84 8.68 -2.16
N LEU A 65 -4.68 7.68 -1.84
CA LEU A 65 -4.48 6.30 -2.28
C LEU A 65 -4.46 6.19 -3.81
N ARG A 66 -5.49 6.70 -4.46
CA ARG A 66 -5.63 6.64 -5.92
C ARG A 66 -4.50 7.36 -6.65
N PRO A 67 -4.15 8.63 -6.39
CA PRO A 67 -3.03 9.29 -7.08
C PRO A 67 -1.70 8.61 -6.82
N THR A 68 -1.42 8.11 -5.59
CA THR A 68 -0.18 7.41 -5.28
C THR A 68 -0.04 6.12 -6.09
N LEU A 69 -1.09 5.28 -6.14
CA LEU A 69 -1.08 4.04 -6.93
C LEU A 69 -1.05 4.32 -8.44
N THR A 70 -1.74 5.37 -8.90
CA THR A 70 -1.70 5.78 -10.31
C THR A 70 -0.28 6.16 -10.71
N THR A 71 0.40 6.97 -9.91
CA THR A 71 1.80 7.34 -10.16
C THR A 71 2.69 6.11 -10.15
N ALA A 72 2.56 5.22 -9.15
CA ALA A 72 3.32 3.98 -9.09
C ALA A 72 3.14 3.14 -10.37
N TYR A 73 1.91 3.00 -10.84
CA TYR A 73 1.58 2.24 -12.05
C TYR A 73 2.11 2.91 -13.33
N GLU A 74 1.93 4.22 -13.49
CA GLU A 74 2.39 4.94 -14.68
C GLU A 74 3.92 4.96 -14.81
N TYR A 75 4.62 5.02 -13.68
CA TYR A 75 6.08 5.08 -13.65
C TYR A 75 6.75 3.72 -13.81
N LEU A 76 6.02 2.64 -13.56
CA LEU A 76 6.48 1.27 -13.79
C LEU A 76 6.57 0.97 -15.30
N LYS A 77 7.60 0.23 -15.71
CA LYS A 77 7.66 -0.38 -17.05
C LYS A 77 6.57 -1.45 -17.20
N ASN A 78 6.24 -1.80 -18.44
CA ASN A 78 5.44 -3.00 -18.73
C ASN A 78 6.22 -4.26 -18.32
N ASP A 79 5.54 -5.37 -18.11
CA ASP A 79 6.09 -6.65 -17.62
C ASP A 79 6.79 -6.53 -16.25
N ARG A 80 6.27 -5.69 -15.35
CA ARG A 80 6.83 -5.43 -14.02
C ARG A 80 5.76 -5.46 -12.94
N TYR A 81 6.22 -5.39 -11.69
CA TYR A 81 5.38 -5.60 -10.52
C TYR A 81 5.40 -4.43 -9.55
N ILE A 82 4.25 -4.21 -8.91
CA ILE A 82 4.10 -3.39 -7.71
C ILE A 82 3.84 -4.32 -6.54
N CYS A 83 4.60 -4.18 -5.45
CA CYS A 83 4.32 -4.78 -4.16
C CYS A 83 3.85 -3.70 -3.20
N TRP A 84 2.60 -3.82 -2.75
CA TRP A 84 1.89 -2.80 -1.98
C TRP A 84 1.50 -3.37 -0.62
N ASN A 85 2.23 -2.98 0.44
CA ASN A 85 1.94 -3.47 1.79
C ASN A 85 0.88 -2.61 2.45
N ILE A 86 -0.34 -3.09 2.51
CA ILE A 86 -1.48 -2.43 3.14
C ILE A 86 -2.46 -3.47 3.66
N ALA A 87 -3.09 -3.20 4.80
CA ALA A 87 -4.13 -4.04 5.37
C ALA A 87 -5.38 -3.23 5.70
N ASP A 88 -6.53 -3.88 5.68
CA ASP A 88 -7.79 -3.28 6.08
C ASP A 88 -7.77 -2.84 7.55
N ILE A 89 -8.41 -1.72 7.83
CA ILE A 89 -8.50 -1.15 9.18
C ILE A 89 -9.79 -1.61 9.85
N LYS A 90 -9.67 -2.31 10.98
CA LYS A 90 -10.82 -2.67 11.78
C LYS A 90 -11.42 -1.45 12.49
N VAL A 91 -12.71 -1.21 12.28
CA VAL A 91 -13.50 -0.16 12.92
C VAL A 91 -14.73 -0.81 13.58
N GLY A 92 -14.71 -0.92 14.92
CA GLY A 92 -15.77 -1.64 15.66
C GLY A 92 -15.57 -3.17 15.68
N SER A 93 -16.63 -3.93 15.98
CA SER A 93 -16.57 -5.38 16.15
C SER A 93 -16.33 -6.13 14.84
N ASP A 94 -17.12 -5.84 13.80
CA ASP A 94 -17.15 -6.61 12.54
C ASP A 94 -17.05 -5.76 11.28
N LYS A 95 -16.70 -4.47 11.41
CA LYS A 95 -16.59 -3.55 10.30
C LYS A 95 -15.12 -3.23 10.00
N TYR A 96 -14.79 -3.20 8.70
CA TYR A 96 -13.47 -2.84 8.21
C TYR A 96 -13.56 -1.70 7.19
N ILE A 97 -12.55 -0.86 7.15
CA ILE A 97 -12.29 0.05 6.03
C ILE A 97 -11.51 -0.76 4.98
N PRO A 98 -12.00 -0.88 3.73
CA PRO A 98 -11.52 -1.86 2.75
C PRO A 98 -10.30 -1.36 1.95
N LEU A 99 -9.19 -1.04 2.62
CA LEU A 99 -7.96 -0.53 1.98
C LEU A 99 -7.39 -1.50 0.95
N GLU A 100 -7.48 -2.81 1.24
CA GLU A 100 -7.00 -3.86 0.34
C GLU A 100 -7.80 -3.86 -0.97
N GLN A 101 -9.15 -3.92 -0.88
CA GLN A 101 -10.01 -3.96 -2.05
C GLN A 101 -9.94 -2.65 -2.86
N ASP A 102 -9.96 -1.50 -2.20
CA ASP A 102 -9.86 -0.21 -2.89
C ASP A 102 -8.52 -0.06 -3.63
N SER A 103 -7.43 -0.62 -3.09
CA SER A 103 -6.14 -0.67 -3.80
C SER A 103 -6.19 -1.54 -5.05
N ILE A 104 -6.87 -2.71 -4.97
CA ILE A 104 -7.05 -3.62 -6.10
C ILE A 104 -7.88 -2.92 -7.18
N ASP A 105 -9.01 -2.32 -6.82
CA ASP A 105 -9.91 -1.64 -7.75
C ASP A 105 -9.20 -0.49 -8.49
N VAL A 106 -8.34 0.26 -7.80
CA VAL A 106 -7.54 1.32 -8.42
C VAL A 106 -6.62 0.74 -9.49
N VAL A 107 -5.80 -0.26 -9.18
CA VAL A 107 -4.82 -0.82 -10.13
C VAL A 107 -5.51 -1.51 -11.30
N GLU A 108 -6.58 -2.26 -11.05
CA GLU A 108 -7.36 -2.91 -12.12
C GLU A 108 -8.03 -1.87 -13.05
N SER A 109 -8.49 -0.75 -12.51
CA SER A 109 -9.03 0.36 -13.32
C SER A 109 -8.01 0.99 -14.26
N LEU A 110 -6.71 0.84 -13.97
CA LEU A 110 -5.60 1.31 -14.81
C LEU A 110 -5.14 0.26 -15.84
N GLY A 111 -5.73 -0.95 -15.82
CA GLY A 111 -5.35 -2.06 -16.69
C GLY A 111 -4.28 -2.99 -16.08
N GLY A 112 -3.97 -2.83 -14.80
CA GLY A 112 -3.12 -3.76 -14.07
C GLY A 112 -3.87 -5.03 -13.65
N GLU A 113 -3.12 -6.03 -13.23
CA GLU A 113 -3.66 -7.32 -12.81
C GLU A 113 -3.28 -7.61 -11.35
N TYR A 114 -4.27 -7.92 -10.52
CA TYR A 114 -4.00 -8.43 -9.18
C TYR A 114 -3.55 -9.90 -9.21
N LYS A 115 -2.40 -10.19 -8.61
CA LYS A 115 -1.77 -11.53 -8.62
C LYS A 115 -1.85 -12.28 -7.27
N GLY A 116 -2.47 -11.68 -6.27
CA GLY A 116 -2.56 -12.25 -4.92
C GLY A 116 -1.69 -11.53 -3.90
N ILE A 117 -1.40 -12.21 -2.77
CA ILE A 117 -0.66 -11.61 -1.66
C ILE A 117 0.55 -12.45 -1.28
N TYR A 118 1.60 -11.75 -0.82
CA TYR A 118 2.57 -12.34 0.11
C TYR A 118 2.16 -12.01 1.55
N LYS A 119 2.40 -12.95 2.47
CA LYS A 119 2.08 -12.82 3.89
C LYS A 119 3.33 -12.44 4.65
N MET A 120 3.44 -11.18 5.05
CA MET A 120 4.51 -10.74 5.93
C MET A 120 4.15 -11.12 7.37
N LEU A 121 4.79 -12.19 7.88
CA LEU A 121 4.50 -12.69 9.22
C LEU A 121 4.91 -11.66 10.29
N MET A 122 3.99 -11.40 11.21
CA MET A 122 4.16 -10.43 12.30
C MET A 122 4.24 -11.17 13.65
N THR A 123 3.20 -11.08 14.43
CA THR A 123 3.18 -11.56 15.82
C THR A 123 2.63 -12.97 15.92
N ARG A 124 3.33 -13.84 16.66
CA ARG A 124 2.84 -15.15 17.08
C ARG A 124 1.68 -14.99 18.05
N MET A 125 0.60 -15.74 17.83
CA MET A 125 -0.60 -15.74 18.66
C MET A 125 -0.62 -17.01 19.51
N VAL A 126 -0.05 -16.94 20.72
CA VAL A 126 0.11 -18.11 21.60
C VAL A 126 -1.17 -18.38 22.36
N GLY A 127 -1.60 -19.65 22.38
CA GLY A 127 -2.73 -20.10 23.20
C GLY A 127 -4.10 -19.59 22.75
N ILE A 128 -4.21 -19.08 21.52
CA ILE A 128 -5.44 -18.53 20.96
C ILE A 128 -5.80 -19.28 19.68
N ASP A 129 -7.06 -19.70 19.55
CA ASP A 129 -7.61 -20.06 18.25
C ASP A 129 -7.94 -18.79 17.47
N ALA A 130 -7.11 -18.50 16.51
CA ALA A 130 -7.24 -17.30 15.66
C ALA A 130 -7.77 -17.63 14.28
N SER A 131 -8.48 -18.74 14.10
CA SER A 131 -9.05 -19.16 12.81
C SER A 131 -10.02 -18.13 12.22
N SER A 132 -10.71 -17.37 13.07
CA SER A 132 -11.64 -16.29 12.68
C SER A 132 -11.00 -14.89 12.60
N VAL A 133 -9.72 -14.76 12.97
CA VAL A 133 -9.03 -13.46 12.95
C VAL A 133 -8.58 -13.16 11.52
N LYS A 134 -9.03 -12.01 10.98
CA LYS A 134 -8.57 -11.54 9.67
C LYS A 134 -7.04 -11.40 9.65
N ASN A 135 -6.43 -11.80 8.55
CA ASN A 135 -4.98 -11.77 8.35
C ASN A 135 -4.22 -12.61 9.40
N SER A 136 -4.76 -13.80 9.69
CA SER A 136 -4.06 -14.83 10.44
C SER A 136 -3.77 -16.06 9.58
N VAL A 137 -2.69 -16.77 9.91
CA VAL A 137 -2.29 -18.00 9.24
C VAL A 137 -1.79 -19.00 10.26
N LYS A 138 -2.12 -20.26 10.09
CA LYS A 138 -1.64 -21.35 10.94
C LYS A 138 -0.42 -22.02 10.30
N ILE A 139 0.70 -22.04 11.04
CA ILE A 139 1.94 -22.70 10.67
C ILE A 139 2.36 -23.57 11.85
N ASP A 140 2.61 -24.87 11.63
CA ASP A 140 3.03 -25.83 12.66
C ASP A 140 2.22 -25.74 13.96
N ASN A 141 0.88 -25.80 13.82
CA ASN A 141 -0.08 -25.68 14.93
C ASN A 141 -0.08 -24.33 15.69
N THR A 142 0.61 -23.32 15.19
CA THR A 142 0.65 -21.98 15.79
C THR A 142 0.03 -20.97 14.83
N TYR A 143 -0.80 -20.06 15.36
CA TYR A 143 -1.32 -18.93 14.58
C TYR A 143 -0.36 -17.75 14.62
N TYR A 144 -0.23 -17.10 13.47
CA TYR A 144 0.52 -15.86 13.29
C TYR A 144 -0.38 -14.80 12.66
N LYS A 145 -0.26 -13.56 13.13
CA LYS A 145 -0.74 -12.43 12.35
C LYS A 145 0.20 -12.19 11.17
N PHE A 146 -0.35 -11.75 10.07
CA PHE A 146 0.45 -11.26 8.96
C PHE A 146 -0.10 -9.94 8.42
N GLU A 147 0.75 -9.16 7.79
CA GLU A 147 0.34 -8.06 6.91
C GLU A 147 0.37 -8.52 5.45
N PRO A 148 -0.69 -8.25 4.67
CA PRO A 148 -0.71 -8.61 3.28
C PRO A 148 0.15 -7.65 2.47
N ILE A 149 0.98 -8.17 1.59
CA ILE A 149 1.64 -7.42 0.53
C ILE A 149 0.90 -7.77 -0.74
N LEU A 150 0.07 -6.86 -1.23
CA LEU A 150 -0.65 -7.03 -2.49
C LEU A 150 0.34 -7.00 -3.65
N VAL A 151 0.22 -7.94 -4.57
CA VAL A 151 1.08 -8.03 -5.74
C VAL A 151 0.27 -7.68 -6.98
N PHE A 152 0.71 -6.66 -7.69
CA PHE A 152 0.12 -6.23 -8.95
C PHE A 152 1.12 -6.36 -10.09
N TYR A 153 0.63 -6.76 -11.25
CA TYR A 153 1.38 -6.87 -12.48
C TYR A 153 0.88 -5.84 -13.49
N LYS A 154 1.80 -5.18 -14.14
CA LYS A 154 1.52 -4.30 -15.27
C LYS A 154 1.87 -5.03 -16.56
N PRO A 155 0.87 -5.41 -17.40
CA PRO A 155 1.12 -6.06 -18.68
C PRO A 155 1.81 -5.14 -19.69
#